data_99aa1895a58cc77c9e8ddca078c7e51e
#
_entry.id   99aa1895a58cc77c9e8ddca078c7e51e
#
_cell.length_a   1.000
_cell.length_b   1.000
_cell.length_c   1.000
_cell.angle_alpha   90.00
_cell.angle_beta   90.00
_cell.angle_gamma   90.00
#
_symmetry.space_group_name_H-M   'P 1'
#
loop_
_entity.id
_entity.type
_entity.pdbx_description
1 polymer ?
#
loop_
_entity_poly.entity_id
_entity_poly.type
_entity_poly.pdbx_seq_one_letter_code
_entity_poly.pdbx_strand_id
1 'polypeptide(L)'
;MKNYTTGVLSVIILGVLFAGNADKPAYNALKGFEPLIGEWAGESESIGIFEGLPNEGAKKTINLSTYRWLLDKTSVQREWKTLEADGKTVINIGTTIYTLDPVTKNIVSTSFGYDGPVYWTGHGRAIVNEKNYIFNIEEVTINGTYTEYTIQLNIDGENKMKWELINVIQNQKKIPDAPKRVLERK
;
A
#
# COMPACT_ATOMS: atom_id res chain seq x y z
N MET A 1 45.51 33.18 -48.18
CA MET A 1 45.25 31.80 -47.71
C MET A 1 45.01 31.89 -46.21
N LYS A 2 43.79 31.65 -45.76
CA LYS A 2 43.38 31.68 -44.33
C LYS A 2 43.23 30.21 -43.85
N ASN A 3 44.11 29.81 -42.95
CA ASN A 3 44.04 28.48 -42.33
C ASN A 3 42.95 28.49 -41.22
N TYR A 4 41.91 27.70 -41.38
CA TYR A 4 40.94 27.42 -40.33
C TYR A 4 41.37 26.18 -39.55
N THR A 5 41.79 26.40 -38.32
CA THR A 5 42.11 25.32 -37.38
C THR A 5 40.78 24.81 -36.79
N THR A 6 40.40 23.60 -37.15
CA THR A 6 39.21 22.93 -36.62
C THR A 6 39.52 22.40 -35.23
N GLY A 7 39.03 23.07 -34.21
CA GLY A 7 39.09 22.58 -32.83
C GLY A 7 38.06 21.45 -32.61
N VAL A 8 38.56 20.26 -32.33
CA VAL A 8 37.71 19.11 -31.90
C VAL A 8 37.35 19.30 -30.43
N LEU A 9 36.10 19.59 -30.19
CA LEU A 9 35.52 19.68 -28.83
C LEU A 9 35.27 18.24 -28.33
N SER A 10 36.18 17.69 -27.51
CA SER A 10 35.97 16.41 -26.84
C SER A 10 34.97 16.60 -25.70
N VAL A 11 33.74 16.17 -25.90
CA VAL A 11 32.74 16.06 -24.83
C VAL A 11 33.08 14.83 -23.99
N ILE A 12 33.66 15.06 -22.81
CA ILE A 12 33.82 14.01 -21.79
C ILE A 12 32.44 13.81 -21.15
N ILE A 13 31.73 12.75 -21.57
CA ILE A 13 30.53 12.27 -20.86
C ILE A 13 31.04 11.58 -19.58
N LEU A 14 31.00 12.30 -18.47
CA LEU A 14 31.19 11.70 -17.14
C LEU A 14 30.00 10.79 -16.88
N GLY A 15 30.10 9.52 -17.25
CA GLY A 15 29.18 8.49 -16.82
C GLY A 15 29.31 8.35 -15.31
N VAL A 16 28.33 8.86 -14.58
CA VAL A 16 28.18 8.54 -13.17
C VAL A 16 27.80 7.06 -13.10
N LEU A 17 28.82 6.21 -13.02
CA LEU A 17 28.65 4.82 -12.58
C LEU A 17 28.18 4.91 -11.13
N PHE A 18 26.88 4.75 -10.90
CA PHE A 18 26.39 4.39 -9.59
C PHE A 18 27.00 3.03 -9.25
N ALA A 19 28.10 3.07 -8.50
CA ALA A 19 28.80 1.88 -8.02
C ALA A 19 27.79 0.99 -7.31
N GLY A 20 27.74 -0.25 -7.75
CA GLY A 20 26.86 -1.26 -7.23
C GLY A 20 27.00 -1.43 -5.72
N ASN A 21 25.91 -1.84 -5.07
CA ASN A 21 25.82 -2.34 -3.69
C ASN A 21 26.25 -1.37 -2.57
N ALA A 22 26.09 -0.07 -2.72
CA ALA A 22 26.00 0.78 -1.56
C ALA A 22 24.79 0.30 -0.72
N ASP A 23 25.00 0.14 0.56
CA ASP A 23 23.97 -0.22 1.52
C ASP A 23 22.74 0.66 1.26
N LYS A 24 21.63 0.05 0.80
CA LYS A 24 20.37 0.76 0.50
C LYS A 24 19.49 0.72 1.74
N PRO A 25 19.57 1.68 2.67
CA PRO A 25 18.86 1.62 3.95
C PRO A 25 17.35 1.43 3.78
N ALA A 26 16.77 2.08 2.77
CA ALA A 26 15.36 1.95 2.48
C ALA A 26 14.99 0.53 2.03
N TYR A 27 15.78 -0.10 1.14
CA TYR A 27 15.57 -1.49 0.77
C TYR A 27 15.69 -2.42 1.98
N ASN A 28 16.73 -2.26 2.79
CA ASN A 28 16.95 -3.09 3.96
C ASN A 28 15.79 -3.02 4.96
N ALA A 29 15.20 -1.85 5.14
CA ALA A 29 13.99 -1.66 5.96
C ALA A 29 12.76 -2.32 5.34
N LEU A 30 12.61 -2.23 4.01
CA LEU A 30 11.41 -2.67 3.28
C LEU A 30 11.49 -4.09 2.73
N LYS A 31 12.66 -4.77 2.76
CA LYS A 31 12.81 -6.13 2.20
C LYS A 31 11.84 -7.16 2.79
N GLY A 32 11.37 -6.94 4.01
CA GLY A 32 10.33 -7.75 4.62
C GLY A 32 8.98 -7.76 3.86
N PHE A 33 8.77 -6.81 2.92
CA PHE A 33 7.61 -6.81 2.03
C PHE A 33 7.76 -7.76 0.82
N GLU A 34 8.93 -8.35 0.58
CA GLU A 34 9.12 -9.26 -0.58
C GLU A 34 8.08 -10.38 -0.66
N PRO A 35 7.67 -11.02 0.44
CA PRO A 35 6.61 -12.04 0.37
C PRO A 35 5.24 -11.51 -0.08
N LEU A 36 5.00 -10.20 0.02
CA LEU A 36 3.75 -9.58 -0.42
C LEU A 36 3.75 -9.21 -1.91
N ILE A 37 4.93 -9.03 -2.52
CA ILE A 37 5.04 -8.57 -3.91
C ILE A 37 4.32 -9.52 -4.86
N GLY A 38 3.44 -8.96 -5.70
CA GLY A 38 2.61 -9.70 -6.65
C GLY A 38 1.13 -9.34 -6.51
N GLU A 39 0.29 -10.16 -7.12
CA GLU A 39 -1.15 -9.98 -7.18
C GLU A 39 -1.86 -10.98 -6.28
N TRP A 40 -2.89 -10.49 -5.59
CA TRP A 40 -3.67 -11.23 -4.62
C TRP A 40 -5.15 -11.01 -4.87
N ALA A 41 -5.95 -12.06 -4.75
CA ALA A 41 -7.39 -11.98 -4.89
C ALA A 41 -8.10 -12.93 -3.93
N GLY A 42 -9.30 -12.55 -3.50
CA GLY A 42 -10.14 -13.41 -2.67
C GLY A 42 -11.54 -12.87 -2.52
N GLU A 43 -12.46 -13.78 -2.24
CA GLU A 43 -13.82 -13.43 -1.87
C GLU A 43 -13.90 -13.23 -0.37
N SER A 44 -14.74 -12.30 0.06
CA SER A 44 -15.04 -12.07 1.48
C SER A 44 -16.44 -11.49 1.64
N GLU A 45 -16.86 -11.38 2.88
CA GLU A 45 -17.98 -10.51 3.24
C GLU A 45 -17.44 -9.13 3.62
N SER A 46 -18.08 -8.09 3.11
CA SER A 46 -17.82 -6.71 3.51
C SER A 46 -18.99 -6.18 4.31
N ILE A 47 -18.66 -5.53 5.42
CA ILE A 47 -19.59 -4.68 6.15
C ILE A 47 -19.17 -3.23 5.89
N GLY A 48 -20.12 -2.37 5.58
CA GLY A 48 -19.86 -0.95 5.28
C GLY A 48 -19.53 -0.18 6.56
N ILE A 49 -18.27 -0.28 7.02
CA ILE A 49 -17.79 0.40 8.23
C ILE A 49 -17.23 1.79 7.97
N PHE A 50 -16.82 2.06 6.74
CA PHE A 50 -16.28 3.37 6.36
C PHE A 50 -17.37 4.27 5.77
N GLU A 51 -17.20 5.57 5.93
CA GLU A 51 -18.08 6.55 5.31
C GLU A 51 -18.10 6.36 3.78
N GLY A 52 -19.29 6.42 3.18
CA GLY A 52 -19.47 6.21 1.74
C GLY A 52 -19.72 4.77 1.32
N LEU A 53 -19.48 3.79 2.18
CA LEU A 53 -19.81 2.40 1.89
C LEU A 53 -21.27 2.08 2.28
N PRO A 54 -21.96 1.24 1.49
CA PRO A 54 -23.32 0.80 1.82
C PRO A 54 -23.35 0.07 3.16
N ASN A 55 -24.16 0.54 4.11
CA ASN A 55 -24.36 -0.09 5.42
C ASN A 55 -25.60 -1.02 5.40
N GLU A 56 -25.66 -1.93 4.42
CA GLU A 56 -26.80 -2.82 4.17
C GLU A 56 -26.57 -4.26 4.69
N GLY A 57 -25.70 -4.42 5.69
CA GLY A 57 -25.28 -5.72 6.21
C GLY A 57 -24.13 -6.35 5.43
N ALA A 58 -23.79 -7.60 5.75
CA ALA A 58 -22.69 -8.30 5.11
C ALA A 58 -23.03 -8.66 3.67
N LYS A 59 -22.25 -8.16 2.72
CA LYS A 59 -22.35 -8.48 1.29
C LYS A 59 -21.11 -9.23 0.82
N LYS A 60 -21.29 -10.21 -0.07
CA LYS A 60 -20.17 -10.85 -0.76
C LYS A 60 -19.46 -9.86 -1.64
N THR A 61 -18.14 -9.84 -1.55
CA THR A 61 -17.26 -8.96 -2.31
C THR A 61 -16.04 -9.70 -2.83
N ILE A 62 -15.45 -9.19 -3.89
CA ILE A 62 -14.17 -9.66 -4.43
C ILE A 62 -13.12 -8.61 -4.08
N ASN A 63 -12.08 -9.03 -3.39
CA ASN A 63 -10.96 -8.16 -3.01
C ASN A 63 -9.77 -8.48 -3.91
N LEU A 64 -9.22 -7.43 -4.49
CA LEU A 64 -8.00 -7.46 -5.31
C LEU A 64 -6.94 -6.60 -4.65
N SER A 65 -5.71 -7.06 -4.60
CA SER A 65 -4.59 -6.29 -4.06
C SER A 65 -3.32 -6.60 -4.84
N THR A 66 -2.58 -5.57 -5.23
CA THR A 66 -1.31 -5.69 -5.93
C THR A 66 -0.24 -4.96 -5.14
N TYR A 67 0.86 -5.64 -4.86
CA TYR A 67 2.05 -5.04 -4.25
C TYR A 67 3.19 -5.01 -5.26
N ARG A 68 3.88 -3.88 -5.35
CA ARG A 68 5.04 -3.74 -6.24
C ARG A 68 6.11 -2.83 -5.66
N TRP A 69 7.35 -3.12 -6.01
CA TRP A 69 8.46 -2.23 -5.74
C TRP A 69 8.40 -0.98 -6.60
N LEU A 70 8.77 0.15 -6.02
CA LEU A 70 8.98 1.42 -6.72
C LEU A 70 10.40 1.93 -6.48
N LEU A 71 10.84 2.89 -7.35
CA LEU A 71 12.06 3.67 -7.17
C LEU A 71 13.28 2.79 -6.82
N ASP A 72 13.54 1.79 -7.64
CA ASP A 72 14.66 0.85 -7.44
C ASP A 72 14.65 0.20 -6.05
N LYS A 73 13.47 -0.29 -5.63
CA LYS A 73 13.21 -0.97 -4.35
C LYS A 73 13.40 -0.10 -3.10
N THR A 74 13.28 1.23 -3.21
CA THR A 74 13.30 2.13 -2.06
C THR A 74 11.92 2.46 -1.48
N SER A 75 10.87 1.98 -2.14
CA SER A 75 9.49 2.06 -1.66
C SER A 75 8.67 0.90 -2.18
N VAL A 76 7.55 0.62 -1.50
CA VAL A 76 6.58 -0.40 -1.89
C VAL A 76 5.25 0.28 -2.10
N GLN A 77 4.59 0.02 -3.23
CA GLN A 77 3.22 0.42 -3.47
C GLN A 77 2.30 -0.77 -3.29
N ARG A 78 1.18 -0.54 -2.63
CA ARG A 78 0.01 -1.40 -2.63
C ARG A 78 -1.12 -0.68 -3.34
N GLU A 79 -1.75 -1.32 -4.30
CA GLU A 79 -3.04 -0.91 -4.88
C GLU A 79 -4.09 -1.94 -4.50
N TRP A 80 -5.32 -1.50 -4.22
CA TRP A 80 -6.41 -2.44 -3.95
C TRP A 80 -7.72 -1.95 -4.54
N LYS A 81 -8.59 -2.91 -4.79
CA LYS A 81 -10.00 -2.71 -5.16
C LYS A 81 -10.85 -3.72 -4.43
N THR A 82 -12.01 -3.28 -3.99
CA THR A 82 -13.11 -4.18 -3.61
C THR A 82 -14.22 -4.02 -4.63
N LEU A 83 -14.65 -5.13 -5.18
CA LEU A 83 -15.72 -5.20 -6.16
C LEU A 83 -16.95 -5.85 -5.53
N GLU A 84 -18.14 -5.55 -6.03
CA GLU A 84 -19.32 -6.36 -5.75
C GLU A 84 -19.15 -7.78 -6.29
N ALA A 85 -20.04 -8.68 -5.90
CA ALA A 85 -20.03 -10.08 -6.34
C ALA A 85 -20.13 -10.25 -7.87
N ASP A 86 -20.60 -9.22 -8.59
CA ASP A 86 -20.66 -9.18 -10.07
C ASP A 86 -19.26 -9.09 -10.72
N GLY A 87 -18.23 -8.83 -9.93
CA GLY A 87 -16.84 -8.66 -10.37
C GLY A 87 -16.58 -7.42 -11.22
N LYS A 88 -17.50 -6.46 -11.26
CA LYS A 88 -17.43 -5.26 -12.12
C LYS A 88 -17.62 -3.96 -11.35
N THR A 89 -18.61 -3.92 -10.48
CA THR A 89 -18.94 -2.71 -9.71
C THR A 89 -17.89 -2.47 -8.64
N VAL A 90 -17.17 -1.34 -8.70
CA VAL A 90 -16.15 -0.97 -7.72
C VAL A 90 -16.84 -0.37 -6.49
N ILE A 91 -16.60 -0.97 -5.31
CA ILE A 91 -17.10 -0.49 -4.02
C ILE A 91 -16.10 0.49 -3.40
N ASN A 92 -14.83 0.08 -3.37
CA ASN A 92 -13.74 0.95 -2.95
C ASN A 92 -12.47 0.71 -3.77
N ILE A 93 -11.60 1.70 -3.79
CA ILE A 93 -10.31 1.64 -4.47
C ILE A 93 -9.33 2.57 -3.76
N GLY A 94 -8.10 2.13 -3.65
CA GLY A 94 -7.07 2.97 -3.06
C GLY A 94 -5.66 2.52 -3.37
N THR A 95 -4.73 3.35 -2.94
CA THR A 95 -3.30 3.06 -2.99
C THR A 95 -2.61 3.47 -1.70
N THR A 96 -1.58 2.73 -1.33
CA THR A 96 -0.68 3.05 -0.22
C THR A 96 0.75 2.97 -0.71
N ILE A 97 1.56 3.93 -0.32
CA ILE A 97 3.02 3.92 -0.56
C ILE A 97 3.71 3.78 0.79
N TYR A 98 4.51 2.74 0.94
CA TYR A 98 5.35 2.49 2.11
C TYR A 98 6.77 2.96 1.85
N THR A 99 7.33 3.72 2.77
CA THR A 99 8.69 4.27 2.69
C THR A 99 9.40 4.18 4.03
N LEU A 100 10.73 4.30 4.02
CA LEU A 100 11.52 4.50 5.24
C LEU A 100 11.51 5.98 5.60
N ASP A 101 11.07 6.34 6.80
CA ASP A 101 11.35 7.65 7.38
C ASP A 101 12.85 7.76 7.74
N PRO A 102 13.60 8.66 7.12
CA PRO A 102 15.04 8.75 7.33
C PRO A 102 15.43 9.23 8.73
N VAL A 103 14.51 9.87 9.47
CA VAL A 103 14.76 10.38 10.82
C VAL A 103 14.46 9.31 11.87
N THR A 104 13.24 8.80 11.88
CA THR A 104 12.78 7.83 12.90
C THR A 104 13.17 6.39 12.60
N LYS A 105 13.60 6.10 11.36
CA LYS A 105 13.88 4.75 10.85
C LYS A 105 12.67 3.82 10.83
N ASN A 106 11.47 4.35 11.02
CA ASN A 106 10.24 3.59 10.92
C ASN A 106 9.80 3.45 9.46
N ILE A 107 9.08 2.37 9.17
CA ILE A 107 8.34 2.26 7.91
C ILE A 107 7.04 3.07 8.08
N VAL A 108 6.90 4.09 7.27
CA VAL A 108 5.71 4.95 7.23
C VAL A 108 4.92 4.72 5.96
N SER A 109 3.64 5.06 5.98
CA SER A 109 2.76 4.94 4.82
C SER A 109 1.98 6.21 4.57
N THR A 110 1.72 6.48 3.29
CA THR A 110 0.75 7.46 2.83
C THR A 110 -0.25 6.75 1.93
N SER A 111 -1.52 7.00 2.17
CA SER A 111 -2.63 6.33 1.47
C SER A 111 -3.64 7.36 0.97
N PHE A 112 -4.33 7.01 -0.10
CA PHE A 112 -5.48 7.77 -0.61
C PHE A 112 -6.37 6.88 -1.47
N GLY A 113 -7.65 7.23 -1.55
CA GLY A 113 -8.61 6.43 -2.30
C GLY A 113 -10.03 6.96 -2.22
N TYR A 114 -10.94 6.08 -2.61
CA TYR A 114 -12.37 6.33 -2.60
C TYR A 114 -13.10 5.15 -1.94
N ASP A 115 -14.04 5.46 -1.05
CA ASP A 115 -15.04 4.55 -0.53
C ASP A 115 -16.39 4.98 -1.10
N GLY A 116 -16.88 4.24 -2.10
CA GLY A 116 -17.97 4.72 -2.93
C GLY A 116 -17.64 6.10 -3.53
N PRO A 117 -18.46 7.15 -3.27
CA PRO A 117 -18.19 8.51 -3.75
C PRO A 117 -17.25 9.33 -2.83
N VAL A 118 -16.90 8.82 -1.65
CA VAL A 118 -16.18 9.59 -0.63
C VAL A 118 -14.67 9.44 -0.80
N TYR A 119 -13.99 10.54 -1.11
CA TYR A 119 -12.53 10.59 -1.15
C TYR A 119 -11.94 10.66 0.27
N TRP A 120 -10.85 9.96 0.49
CA TRP A 120 -10.12 9.98 1.74
C TRP A 120 -8.60 9.99 1.50
N THR A 121 -7.87 10.46 2.51
CA THR A 121 -6.42 10.35 2.61
C THR A 121 -6.04 9.81 3.98
N GLY A 122 -4.93 9.11 4.06
CA GLY A 122 -4.45 8.55 5.31
C GLY A 122 -2.94 8.46 5.38
N HIS A 123 -2.45 8.28 6.59
CA HIS A 123 -1.05 8.00 6.87
C HIS A 123 -0.95 6.95 7.97
N GLY A 124 0.20 6.36 8.11
CA GLY A 124 0.37 5.33 9.12
C GLY A 124 1.79 4.84 9.27
N ARG A 125 1.92 3.77 10.07
CA ARG A 125 3.18 3.06 10.30
C ARG A 125 3.00 1.58 10.08
N ALA A 126 4.03 0.94 9.52
CA ALA A 126 4.07 -0.50 9.36
C ALA A 126 5.12 -1.11 10.28
N ILE A 127 4.75 -2.23 10.92
CA ILE A 127 5.65 -3.11 11.65
C ILE A 127 5.68 -4.41 10.88
N VAL A 128 6.86 -4.83 10.46
CA VAL A 128 7.08 -6.06 9.69
C VAL A 128 7.92 -7.00 10.52
N ASN A 129 7.37 -8.17 10.81
CA ASN A 129 8.06 -9.21 11.55
C ASN A 129 7.88 -10.55 10.83
N GLU A 130 8.89 -10.97 10.06
CA GLU A 130 8.86 -12.14 9.19
C GLU A 130 7.66 -12.16 8.23
N LYS A 131 6.63 -12.96 8.53
CA LYS A 131 5.40 -13.11 7.74
C LYS A 131 4.20 -12.38 8.35
N ASN A 132 4.43 -11.61 9.41
CA ASN A 132 3.39 -10.84 10.10
C ASN A 132 3.60 -9.37 9.85
N TYR A 133 2.53 -8.69 9.48
CA TYR A 133 2.52 -7.27 9.17
C TYR A 133 1.42 -6.59 9.98
N ILE A 134 1.76 -5.51 10.65
CA ILE A 134 0.83 -4.67 11.39
C ILE A 134 0.90 -3.27 10.82
N PHE A 135 -0.21 -2.77 10.33
CA PHE A 135 -0.34 -1.43 9.81
C PHE A 135 -1.29 -0.65 10.70
N ASN A 136 -0.78 0.34 11.41
CA ASN A 136 -1.59 1.30 12.16
C ASN A 136 -1.83 2.51 11.24
N ILE A 137 -3.08 2.81 10.98
CA ILE A 137 -3.49 3.77 9.96
C ILE A 137 -4.44 4.79 10.59
N GLU A 138 -4.24 6.03 10.23
CA GLU A 138 -5.12 7.16 10.49
C GLU A 138 -5.58 7.71 9.15
N GLU A 139 -6.86 7.95 9.01
CA GLU A 139 -7.44 8.41 7.76
C GLU A 139 -8.48 9.49 7.99
N VAL A 140 -8.62 10.40 7.03
CA VAL A 140 -9.62 11.45 7.06
C VAL A 140 -10.32 11.53 5.70
N THR A 141 -11.65 11.58 5.73
CA THR A 141 -12.46 11.76 4.53
C THR A 141 -12.59 13.25 4.15
N ILE A 142 -13.00 13.51 2.92
CA ILE A 142 -13.31 14.88 2.45
C ILE A 142 -14.42 15.55 3.29
N ASN A 143 -15.26 14.78 3.96
CA ASN A 143 -16.32 15.27 4.84
C ASN A 143 -15.85 15.49 6.29
N GLY A 144 -14.56 15.22 6.57
CA GLY A 144 -13.95 15.41 7.89
C GLY A 144 -14.16 14.24 8.86
N THR A 145 -14.64 13.09 8.40
CA THR A 145 -14.70 11.88 9.23
C THR A 145 -13.28 11.38 9.44
N TYR A 146 -12.87 11.27 10.70
CA TYR A 146 -11.58 10.74 11.11
C TYR A 146 -11.71 9.30 11.58
N THR A 147 -10.84 8.42 11.09
CA THR A 147 -10.86 6.99 11.43
C THR A 147 -9.45 6.50 11.72
N GLU A 148 -9.28 5.83 12.85
CA GLU A 148 -8.08 5.07 13.20
C GLU A 148 -8.38 3.59 13.13
N TYR A 149 -7.45 2.79 12.62
CA TYR A 149 -7.60 1.34 12.58
C TYR A 149 -6.26 0.61 12.43
N THR A 150 -6.29 -0.67 12.72
CA THR A 150 -5.14 -1.57 12.53
C THR A 150 -5.49 -2.61 11.49
N ILE A 151 -4.63 -2.77 10.49
CA ILE A 151 -4.65 -3.95 9.61
C ILE A 151 -3.60 -4.93 10.14
N GLN A 152 -4.04 -6.16 10.41
CA GLN A 152 -3.14 -7.30 10.62
C GLN A 152 -3.15 -8.19 9.38
N LEU A 153 -1.95 -8.52 8.90
CA LEU A 153 -1.78 -9.37 7.74
C LEU A 153 -0.76 -10.45 8.08
N ASN A 154 -1.08 -11.68 7.72
CA ASN A 154 -0.20 -12.83 7.90
C ASN A 154 -0.12 -13.62 6.59
N ILE A 155 1.10 -13.98 6.18
CA ILE A 155 1.35 -14.86 5.03
C ILE A 155 1.40 -16.30 5.52
N ASP A 156 0.46 -17.11 5.04
CA ASP A 156 0.34 -18.53 5.33
C ASP A 156 0.81 -19.34 4.11
N GLY A 157 1.99 -19.91 4.24
CA GLY A 157 2.69 -20.55 3.10
C GLY A 157 3.22 -19.53 2.09
N GLU A 158 3.10 -19.83 0.79
CA GLU A 158 3.56 -18.96 -0.30
C GLU A 158 2.42 -18.22 -0.99
N ASN A 159 1.21 -18.78 -0.93
CA ASN A 159 0.10 -18.38 -1.79
C ASN A 159 -1.15 -17.92 -1.03
N LYS A 160 -1.10 -17.82 0.30
CA LYS A 160 -2.24 -17.36 1.10
C LYS A 160 -1.86 -16.19 1.99
N MET A 161 -2.74 -15.20 2.03
CA MET A 161 -2.64 -14.03 2.87
C MET A 161 -3.93 -13.93 3.70
N LYS A 162 -3.79 -13.97 5.03
CA LYS A 162 -4.89 -13.67 5.96
C LYS A 162 -4.84 -12.19 6.31
N TRP A 163 -5.98 -11.53 6.24
CA TRP A 163 -6.09 -10.09 6.44
C TRP A 163 -7.24 -9.78 7.39
N GLU A 164 -6.97 -8.95 8.38
CA GLU A 164 -7.94 -8.52 9.39
C GLU A 164 -7.87 -7.01 9.57
N LEU A 165 -9.02 -6.37 9.71
CA LEU A 165 -9.13 -4.97 10.07
C LEU A 165 -9.78 -4.91 11.45
N ILE A 166 -9.03 -4.39 12.42
CA ILE A 166 -9.37 -4.40 13.83
C ILE A 166 -9.13 -3.05 14.49
N ASN A 167 -9.65 -2.90 15.70
CA ASN A 167 -9.46 -1.67 16.50
C ASN A 167 -9.95 -0.41 15.78
N VAL A 168 -11.06 -0.50 15.06
CA VAL A 168 -11.59 0.63 14.31
C VAL A 168 -12.23 1.64 15.27
N ILE A 169 -11.73 2.87 15.22
CA ILE A 169 -12.25 4.01 15.97
C ILE A 169 -12.60 5.10 14.96
N GLN A 170 -13.86 5.44 14.84
CA GLN A 170 -14.32 6.49 13.92
C GLN A 170 -14.96 7.62 14.73
N ASN A 171 -14.43 8.84 14.58
CA ASN A 171 -14.88 10.02 15.35
C ASN A 171 -15.02 9.71 16.85
N GLN A 172 -13.98 9.08 17.45
CA GLN A 172 -13.87 8.67 18.85
C GLN A 172 -14.86 7.56 19.28
N LYS A 173 -15.58 6.94 18.34
CA LYS A 173 -16.46 5.80 18.63
C LYS A 173 -15.87 4.51 18.11
N LYS A 174 -15.86 3.48 18.94
CA LYS A 174 -15.42 2.15 18.50
C LYS A 174 -16.45 1.55 17.55
N ILE A 175 -15.97 1.07 16.41
CA ILE A 175 -16.75 0.38 15.39
C ILE A 175 -16.40 -1.12 15.48
N PRO A 176 -17.33 -2.04 15.16
CA PRO A 176 -17.02 -3.46 15.09
C PRO A 176 -15.88 -3.78 14.12
N ASP A 177 -15.06 -4.74 14.47
CA ASP A 177 -13.99 -5.22 13.61
C ASP A 177 -14.57 -5.83 12.33
N ALA A 178 -13.85 -5.71 11.21
CA ALA A 178 -14.29 -6.30 9.96
C ALA A 178 -14.08 -7.83 9.94
N PRO A 179 -14.88 -8.60 9.18
CA PRO A 179 -14.65 -10.01 8.98
C PRO A 179 -13.25 -10.30 8.43
N LYS A 180 -12.66 -11.41 8.88
CA LYS A 180 -11.37 -11.89 8.35
C LYS A 180 -11.50 -12.19 6.87
N ARG A 181 -10.45 -11.87 6.13
CA ARG A 181 -10.37 -12.10 4.69
C ARG A 181 -9.19 -13.00 4.39
N VAL A 182 -9.35 -13.86 3.39
CA VAL A 182 -8.28 -14.66 2.83
C VAL A 182 -8.12 -14.29 1.37
N LEU A 183 -6.91 -13.93 1.00
CA LEU A 183 -6.53 -13.67 -0.38
C LEU A 183 -5.56 -14.76 -0.83
N GLU A 184 -5.67 -15.16 -2.08
CA GLU A 184 -4.75 -16.12 -2.71
C GLU A 184 -3.93 -15.39 -3.77
N ARG A 185 -2.68 -15.83 -3.94
CA ARG A 185 -1.80 -15.31 -4.98
C ARG A 185 -2.32 -15.74 -6.35
N LYS A 186 -2.31 -14.80 -7.30
CA LYS A 186 -2.63 -15.06 -8.71
C LYS A 186 -1.42 -15.51 -9.50
#